data_7894cce8ac7b7562b931954897506365
#
_entry.id   7894cce8ac7b7562b931954897506365
#
_cell.length_a   1.000
_cell.length_b   1.000
_cell.length_c   1.000
_cell.angle_alpha   90.00
_cell.angle_beta   90.00
_cell.angle_gamma   90.00
#
_symmetry.space_group_name_H-M   'P 1'
#
loop_
_entity.id
_entity.type
_entity.pdbx_description
1 polymer ?
#
loop_
_entity_poly.entity_id
_entity_poly.type
_entity_poly.pdbx_seq_one_letter_code
_entity_poly.pdbx_strand_id
1 'polypeptide(L)'
;MCIRDRNEKFMSFVEGVAKTILATNPADVEALKEEKFDGTDRTVTETLNDLVLSIGENMKVRRFERMDGIVSTYIHGGGSVGVMVGFDVADESKAATAEFDAMGKNVAMQIAAMSPAYLDEASVPAEVVEHEKTILAAQMKEDPKMASKPEAVLAKIAAGKMGKYYKENCLVDQEFVRSDLFQGDVKGYVASVAKELGTEIKLNGFIRMMKGDGLEKREENFAEEIAKQING
;
A
#
# COMPACT_ATOMS: atom_id res chain seq x y z
N MET A 1 -5.06 10.22 18.06
CA MET A 1 -5.55 8.82 18.02
C MET A 1 -7.02 8.85 18.36
N CYS A 2 -7.91 8.51 17.41
CA CYS A 2 -9.35 8.60 17.64
C CYS A 2 -9.78 7.54 18.66
N ILE A 3 -10.64 7.94 19.62
CA ILE A 3 -11.25 7.02 20.61
C ILE A 3 -12.01 5.90 19.88
N ARG A 4 -12.61 6.22 18.74
CA ARG A 4 -13.33 5.31 17.85
C ARG A 4 -12.51 4.08 17.45
N ASP A 5 -11.23 4.25 17.09
CA ASP A 5 -10.38 3.17 16.56
C ASP A 5 -10.13 2.04 17.59
N ARG A 6 -10.46 2.26 18.87
CA ARG A 6 -10.41 1.29 19.97
C ARG A 6 -11.78 0.81 20.44
N ASN A 7 -12.85 1.31 19.82
CA ASN A 7 -14.19 0.91 20.18
C ASN A 7 -14.49 -0.47 19.62
N GLU A 8 -14.86 -1.42 20.47
CA GLU A 8 -15.13 -2.81 20.06
C GLU A 8 -16.25 -2.91 19.02
N LYS A 9 -17.30 -2.08 19.13
CA LYS A 9 -18.38 -2.07 18.13
C LYS A 9 -17.88 -1.60 16.76
N PHE A 10 -16.98 -0.61 16.74
CA PHE A 10 -16.39 -0.14 15.50
C PHE A 10 -15.49 -1.21 14.87
N MET A 11 -14.66 -1.88 15.66
CA MET A 11 -13.79 -2.95 15.17
C MET A 11 -14.62 -4.14 14.63
N SER A 12 -15.67 -4.55 15.36
CA SER A 12 -16.59 -5.60 14.91
C SER A 12 -17.33 -5.22 13.64
N PHE A 13 -17.72 -3.95 13.49
CA PHE A 13 -18.34 -3.47 12.25
C PHE A 13 -17.36 -3.55 11.07
N VAL A 14 -16.12 -3.11 11.23
CA VAL A 14 -15.10 -3.18 10.17
C VAL A 14 -14.85 -4.63 9.76
N GLU A 15 -14.76 -5.54 10.72
CA GLU A 15 -14.61 -6.98 10.44
C GLU A 15 -15.83 -7.56 9.71
N GLY A 16 -17.04 -7.21 10.13
CA GLY A 16 -18.28 -7.63 9.46
C GLY A 16 -18.36 -7.11 8.02
N VAL A 17 -17.98 -5.85 7.78
CA VAL A 17 -17.90 -5.28 6.42
C VAL A 17 -16.90 -6.08 5.57
N ALA A 18 -15.73 -6.40 6.09
CA ALA A 18 -14.74 -7.20 5.36
C ALA A 18 -15.28 -8.61 5.02
N LYS A 19 -15.97 -9.26 5.95
CA LYS A 19 -16.63 -10.56 5.70
C LYS A 19 -17.73 -10.46 4.66
N THR A 20 -18.55 -9.40 4.70
CA THR A 20 -19.57 -9.13 3.68
C THR A 20 -18.92 -8.98 2.30
N ILE A 21 -17.85 -8.20 2.17
CA ILE A 21 -17.10 -8.03 0.91
C ILE A 21 -16.58 -9.38 0.38
N LEU A 22 -16.02 -10.22 1.25
CA LEU A 22 -15.53 -11.53 0.86
C LEU A 22 -16.66 -12.47 0.38
N ALA A 23 -17.82 -12.39 1.02
CA ALA A 23 -18.96 -13.26 0.71
C ALA A 23 -19.72 -12.82 -0.55
N THR A 24 -19.92 -11.52 -0.75
CA THR A 24 -20.80 -10.99 -1.81
C THR A 24 -20.05 -10.40 -3.00
N ASN A 25 -18.76 -10.10 -2.85
CA ASN A 25 -17.90 -9.51 -3.90
C ASN A 25 -18.53 -8.30 -4.59
N PRO A 26 -18.93 -7.25 -3.85
CA PRO A 26 -19.59 -6.09 -4.43
C PRO A 26 -18.63 -5.33 -5.37
N ALA A 27 -19.21 -4.76 -6.44
CA ALA A 27 -18.42 -4.06 -7.46
C ALA A 27 -17.77 -2.76 -6.93
N ASP A 28 -18.47 -2.08 -6.01
CA ASP A 28 -18.04 -0.80 -5.45
C ASP A 28 -18.68 -0.55 -4.06
N VAL A 29 -18.40 0.61 -3.49
CA VAL A 29 -18.92 0.99 -2.17
C VAL A 29 -20.45 1.17 -2.20
N GLU A 30 -21.03 1.61 -3.30
CA GLU A 30 -22.48 1.80 -3.39
C GLU A 30 -23.19 0.45 -3.41
N ALA A 31 -22.69 -0.51 -4.17
CA ALA A 31 -23.18 -1.89 -4.14
C ALA A 31 -23.00 -2.52 -2.74
N LEU A 32 -21.85 -2.34 -2.11
CA LEU A 32 -21.60 -2.83 -0.75
C LEU A 32 -22.62 -2.31 0.28
N LYS A 33 -23.05 -1.08 0.16
CA LYS A 33 -24.01 -0.47 1.09
C LYS A 33 -25.37 -1.19 1.15
N GLU A 34 -25.79 -1.77 0.02
CA GLU A 34 -27.05 -2.48 -0.14
C GLU A 34 -26.93 -3.97 0.24
N GLU A 35 -25.70 -4.49 0.38
CA GLU A 35 -25.49 -5.88 0.77
C GLU A 35 -25.91 -6.12 2.22
N LYS A 36 -26.32 -7.37 2.49
CA LYS A 36 -26.59 -7.81 3.88
C LYS A 36 -25.30 -7.88 4.67
N PHE A 37 -25.28 -7.21 5.80
CA PHE A 37 -24.15 -7.22 6.72
C PHE A 37 -23.99 -8.63 7.33
N ASP A 38 -22.76 -9.11 7.40
CA ASP A 38 -22.41 -10.45 7.86
C ASP A 38 -23.16 -10.86 9.13
N GLY A 39 -23.82 -12.03 9.06
CA GLY A 39 -24.56 -12.60 10.18
C GLY A 39 -25.89 -11.91 10.52
N THR A 40 -26.40 -10.98 9.69
CA THR A 40 -27.66 -10.27 9.93
C THR A 40 -28.55 -10.19 8.70
N ASP A 41 -29.83 -9.81 8.91
CA ASP A 41 -30.76 -9.50 7.81
C ASP A 41 -30.75 -8.02 7.39
N ARG A 42 -29.92 -7.20 8.06
CA ARG A 42 -29.81 -5.76 7.85
C ARG A 42 -28.73 -5.45 6.80
N THR A 43 -28.89 -4.35 6.10
CA THR A 43 -27.88 -3.88 5.15
C THR A 43 -26.66 -3.30 5.87
N VAL A 44 -25.55 -3.19 5.15
CA VAL A 44 -24.34 -2.49 5.63
C VAL A 44 -24.67 -1.04 5.99
N THR A 45 -25.52 -0.36 5.18
CA THR A 45 -25.98 1.00 5.46
C THR A 45 -26.75 1.10 6.78
N GLU A 46 -27.72 0.22 7.01
CA GLU A 46 -28.52 0.22 8.23
C GLU A 46 -27.66 -0.03 9.47
N THR A 47 -26.73 -0.99 9.37
CA THR A 47 -25.82 -1.33 10.47
C THR A 47 -24.84 -0.18 10.76
N LEU A 48 -24.36 0.50 9.72
CA LEU A 48 -23.52 1.70 9.86
C LEU A 48 -24.27 2.85 10.55
N ASN A 49 -25.52 3.08 10.17
CA ASN A 49 -26.33 4.14 10.77
C ASN A 49 -26.53 3.92 12.27
N ASP A 50 -26.80 2.68 12.71
CA ASP A 50 -26.90 2.35 14.13
C ASP A 50 -25.58 2.57 14.86
N LEU A 51 -24.45 2.23 14.21
CA LEU A 51 -23.14 2.46 14.78
C LEU A 51 -22.86 3.95 14.94
N VAL A 52 -23.21 4.78 13.93
CA VAL A 52 -23.10 6.25 13.97
C VAL A 52 -23.91 6.81 15.14
N LEU A 53 -25.17 6.35 15.34
CA LEU A 53 -26.01 6.76 16.46
C LEU A 53 -25.42 6.32 17.81
N SER A 54 -24.84 5.10 17.88
CA SER A 54 -24.29 4.56 19.12
C SER A 54 -22.99 5.25 19.57
N ILE A 55 -22.14 5.65 18.60
CA ILE A 55 -20.82 6.26 18.87
C ILE A 55 -20.91 7.78 18.90
N GLY A 56 -21.89 8.37 18.17
CA GLY A 56 -22.03 9.83 18.05
C GLY A 56 -21.04 10.48 17.07
N GLU A 57 -20.38 9.70 16.23
CA GLU A 57 -19.46 10.20 15.20
C GLU A 57 -20.00 9.90 13.80
N ASN A 58 -19.86 10.86 12.88
CA ASN A 58 -20.21 10.66 11.46
C ASN A 58 -19.17 9.75 10.81
N MET A 59 -19.58 8.53 10.47
CA MET A 59 -18.73 7.50 9.85
C MET A 59 -19.29 7.09 8.50
N LYS A 60 -18.40 6.68 7.59
CA LYS A 60 -18.76 6.12 6.29
C LYS A 60 -17.72 5.13 5.82
N VAL A 61 -18.14 4.10 5.07
CA VAL A 61 -17.24 3.28 4.27
C VAL A 61 -16.86 4.12 3.05
N ARG A 62 -15.57 4.43 2.91
CA ARG A 62 -15.07 5.30 1.84
C ARG A 62 -14.53 4.52 0.66
N ARG A 63 -13.82 3.43 0.93
CA ARG A 63 -13.23 2.53 -0.05
C ARG A 63 -12.98 1.17 0.59
N PHE A 64 -12.91 0.19 -0.23
CA PHE A 64 -12.37 -1.14 0.09
C PHE A 64 -11.57 -1.64 -1.10
N GLU A 65 -10.72 -2.61 -0.84
CA GLU A 65 -9.98 -3.32 -1.86
C GLU A 65 -10.05 -4.82 -1.55
N ARG A 66 -10.08 -5.63 -2.59
CA ARG A 66 -10.07 -7.08 -2.50
C ARG A 66 -8.94 -7.63 -3.37
N MET A 67 -8.24 -8.62 -2.86
CA MET A 67 -7.21 -9.36 -3.59
C MET A 67 -7.52 -10.84 -3.50
N ASP A 68 -7.57 -11.50 -4.65
CA ASP A 68 -7.81 -12.94 -4.76
C ASP A 68 -6.48 -13.70 -4.90
N GLY A 69 -6.52 -15.02 -4.64
CA GLY A 69 -5.35 -15.91 -4.77
C GLY A 69 -4.55 -16.07 -3.48
N ILE A 70 -3.26 -16.32 -3.62
CA ILE A 70 -2.35 -16.49 -2.48
C ILE A 70 -1.89 -15.11 -2.01
N VAL A 71 -2.35 -14.69 -0.83
CA VAL A 71 -2.16 -13.35 -0.30
C VAL A 71 -1.56 -13.40 1.11
N SER A 72 -0.53 -12.59 1.35
CA SER A 72 -0.05 -12.30 2.70
C SER A 72 -0.49 -10.91 3.14
N THR A 73 -0.82 -10.77 4.43
CA THR A 73 -1.31 -9.51 4.99
C THR A 73 -0.43 -9.03 6.13
N TYR A 74 -0.35 -7.72 6.31
CA TYR A 74 0.36 -7.11 7.44
C TYR A 74 -0.33 -5.84 7.89
N ILE A 75 -0.55 -5.72 9.21
CA ILE A 75 -1.11 -4.52 9.84
C ILE A 75 -0.04 -3.89 10.71
N HIS A 76 0.30 -2.65 10.43
CA HIS A 76 1.32 -1.90 11.15
C HIS A 76 0.73 -0.79 12.02
N GLY A 77 1.41 -0.51 13.15
CA GLY A 77 1.11 0.65 14.00
C GLY A 77 -0.32 0.70 14.53
N GLY A 78 -0.89 -0.46 14.94
CA GLY A 78 -2.25 -0.54 15.47
C GLY A 78 -3.33 -0.14 14.45
N GLY A 79 -3.15 -0.51 13.18
CA GLY A 79 -4.09 -0.20 12.10
C GLY A 79 -3.79 1.12 11.37
N SER A 80 -2.61 1.71 11.55
CA SER A 80 -2.22 2.92 10.80
C SER A 80 -1.87 2.62 9.35
N VAL A 81 -1.30 1.44 9.06
CA VAL A 81 -1.02 0.95 7.70
C VAL A 81 -1.50 -0.49 7.59
N GLY A 82 -2.28 -0.78 6.56
CA GLY A 82 -2.65 -2.12 6.14
C GLY A 82 -2.03 -2.46 4.80
N VAL A 83 -1.49 -3.67 4.66
CA VAL A 83 -0.88 -4.15 3.43
C VAL A 83 -1.45 -5.52 3.09
N MET A 84 -1.76 -5.73 1.82
CA MET A 84 -1.95 -7.04 1.18
C MET A 84 -0.92 -7.18 0.06
N VAL A 85 -0.30 -8.34 -0.06
CA VAL A 85 0.61 -8.66 -1.16
C VAL A 85 0.27 -10.03 -1.72
N GLY A 86 0.12 -10.09 -3.03
CA GLY A 86 -0.28 -11.28 -3.78
C GLY A 86 0.92 -11.98 -4.41
N PHE A 87 0.79 -13.31 -4.54
CA PHE A 87 1.83 -14.18 -5.06
C PHE A 87 1.28 -15.17 -6.08
N ASP A 88 2.03 -15.38 -7.15
CA ASP A 88 1.87 -16.54 -8.01
C ASP A 88 2.89 -17.59 -7.56
N VAL A 89 2.40 -18.78 -7.21
CA VAL A 89 3.22 -19.89 -6.70
C VAL A 89 2.97 -21.11 -7.58
N ALA A 90 4.01 -21.65 -8.22
CA ALA A 90 3.86 -22.76 -9.15
C ALA A 90 3.37 -24.05 -8.47
N ASP A 91 3.81 -24.30 -7.25
CA ASP A 91 3.30 -25.35 -6.38
C ASP A 91 2.57 -24.70 -5.20
N GLU A 92 1.25 -24.53 -5.31
CA GLU A 92 0.43 -23.89 -4.30
C GLU A 92 0.49 -24.56 -2.92
N SER A 93 0.85 -25.83 -2.83
CA SER A 93 1.03 -26.52 -1.57
C SER A 93 2.12 -25.89 -0.69
N LYS A 94 3.09 -25.21 -1.31
CA LYS A 94 4.17 -24.49 -0.65
C LYS A 94 3.71 -23.19 0.01
N ALA A 95 2.59 -22.63 -0.41
CA ALA A 95 2.01 -21.44 0.21
C ALA A 95 1.53 -21.67 1.66
N ALA A 96 1.33 -22.93 2.07
CA ALA A 96 0.95 -23.28 3.43
C ALA A 96 2.15 -23.51 4.36
N THR A 97 3.38 -23.34 3.89
CA THR A 97 4.59 -23.56 4.72
C THR A 97 4.91 -22.35 5.59
N ALA A 98 5.61 -22.58 6.70
CA ALA A 98 6.02 -21.52 7.61
C ALA A 98 7.02 -20.56 6.97
N GLU A 99 7.88 -21.07 6.09
CA GLU A 99 8.87 -20.30 5.33
C GLU A 99 8.19 -19.34 4.37
N PHE A 100 7.13 -19.78 3.66
CA PHE A 100 6.33 -18.93 2.80
C PHE A 100 5.60 -17.84 3.60
N ASP A 101 4.95 -18.20 4.71
CA ASP A 101 4.26 -17.24 5.57
C ASP A 101 5.22 -16.17 6.11
N ALA A 102 6.42 -16.57 6.54
CA ALA A 102 7.47 -15.64 6.99
C ALA A 102 7.94 -14.73 5.86
N MET A 103 8.16 -15.26 4.65
CA MET A 103 8.52 -14.47 3.48
C MET A 103 7.43 -13.45 3.14
N GLY A 104 6.18 -13.89 3.05
CA GLY A 104 5.05 -13.03 2.72
C GLY A 104 4.88 -11.87 3.72
N LYS A 105 5.01 -12.15 5.01
CA LYS A 105 5.01 -11.13 6.08
C LYS A 105 6.18 -10.15 5.96
N ASN A 106 7.38 -10.65 5.65
CA ASN A 106 8.55 -9.78 5.47
C ASN A 106 8.39 -8.86 4.26
N VAL A 107 7.85 -9.36 3.14
CA VAL A 107 7.54 -8.52 1.97
C VAL A 107 6.44 -7.50 2.29
N ALA A 108 5.40 -7.89 3.01
CA ALA A 108 4.35 -6.95 3.42
C ALA A 108 4.89 -5.88 4.40
N MET A 109 5.82 -6.22 5.29
CA MET A 109 6.52 -5.24 6.14
C MET A 109 7.40 -4.29 5.31
N GLN A 110 8.09 -4.78 4.27
CA GLN A 110 8.84 -3.95 3.31
C GLN A 110 7.91 -2.90 2.68
N ILE A 111 6.75 -3.31 2.18
CA ILE A 111 5.76 -2.42 1.56
C ILE A 111 5.29 -1.36 2.57
N ALA A 112 5.02 -1.77 3.82
CA ALA A 112 4.59 -0.84 4.86
C ALA A 112 5.67 0.21 5.17
N ALA A 113 6.94 -0.20 5.22
CA ALA A 113 8.07 0.64 5.59
C ALA A 113 8.54 1.56 4.45
N MET A 114 8.71 1.00 3.25
CA MET A 114 9.33 1.69 2.12
C MET A 114 8.34 2.36 1.19
N SER A 115 7.04 2.04 1.31
CA SER A 115 5.96 2.68 0.54
C SER A 115 6.20 2.69 -0.98
N PRO A 116 6.51 1.55 -1.62
CA PRO A 116 6.70 1.52 -3.07
C PRO A 116 5.44 2.01 -3.78
N ALA A 117 5.63 2.69 -4.91
CA ALA A 117 4.53 3.17 -5.74
C ALA A 117 4.09 2.12 -6.77
N TYR A 118 5.02 1.25 -7.20
CA TYR A 118 4.82 0.27 -8.26
C TYR A 118 5.35 -1.09 -7.86
N LEU A 119 4.86 -2.14 -8.52
CA LEU A 119 5.36 -3.49 -8.30
C LEU A 119 6.77 -3.64 -8.87
N ASP A 120 6.96 -3.27 -10.13
CA ASP A 120 8.18 -3.40 -10.93
C ASP A 120 8.29 -2.26 -11.94
N GLU A 121 9.38 -2.24 -12.71
CA GLU A 121 9.61 -1.25 -13.77
C GLU A 121 8.52 -1.28 -14.87
N ALA A 122 7.96 -2.46 -15.19
CA ALA A 122 6.92 -2.61 -16.21
C ALA A 122 5.58 -2.04 -15.77
N SER A 123 5.35 -1.96 -14.46
CA SER A 123 4.14 -1.40 -13.85
C SER A 123 4.16 0.14 -13.82
N VAL A 124 5.31 0.78 -14.11
CA VAL A 124 5.40 2.25 -14.11
C VAL A 124 4.75 2.80 -15.38
N PRO A 125 3.74 3.69 -15.29
CA PRO A 125 3.11 4.28 -16.46
C PRO A 125 4.13 5.01 -17.34
N ALA A 126 4.02 4.84 -18.66
CA ALA A 126 4.95 5.46 -19.62
C ALA A 126 5.04 6.98 -19.48
N GLU A 127 3.92 7.64 -19.15
CA GLU A 127 3.86 9.08 -18.89
C GLU A 127 4.69 9.50 -17.67
N VAL A 128 4.74 8.68 -16.62
CA VAL A 128 5.56 8.90 -15.43
C VAL A 128 7.04 8.76 -15.79
N VAL A 129 7.39 7.73 -16.54
CA VAL A 129 8.78 7.50 -17.02
C VAL A 129 9.26 8.69 -17.85
N GLU A 130 8.44 9.18 -18.79
CA GLU A 130 8.79 10.34 -19.63
C GLU A 130 8.86 11.64 -18.83
N HIS A 131 7.98 11.80 -17.86
CA HIS A 131 8.03 12.95 -16.94
C HIS A 131 9.32 12.96 -16.12
N GLU A 132 9.69 11.83 -15.51
CA GLU A 132 10.94 11.70 -14.76
C GLU A 132 12.18 11.92 -15.64
N LYS A 133 12.20 11.39 -16.87
CA LYS A 133 13.27 11.68 -17.83
C LYS A 133 13.38 13.15 -18.15
N THR A 134 12.27 13.85 -18.29
CA THR A 134 12.23 15.31 -18.54
C THR A 134 12.82 16.08 -17.36
N ILE A 135 12.43 15.73 -16.13
CA ILE A 135 13.01 16.32 -14.91
C ILE A 135 14.51 16.08 -14.85
N LEU A 136 14.96 14.84 -15.08
CA LEU A 136 16.37 14.48 -15.09
C LEU A 136 17.15 15.28 -16.16
N ALA A 137 16.59 15.43 -17.36
CA ALA A 137 17.21 16.21 -18.43
C ALA A 137 17.34 17.70 -18.06
N ALA A 138 16.32 18.29 -17.42
CA ALA A 138 16.37 19.66 -16.92
C ALA A 138 17.45 19.83 -15.84
N GLN A 139 17.49 18.96 -14.85
CA GLN A 139 18.51 18.96 -13.79
C GLN A 139 19.93 18.82 -14.34
N MET A 140 20.11 17.99 -15.38
CA MET A 140 21.42 17.81 -16.02
C MET A 140 21.85 19.04 -16.83
N LYS A 141 20.92 19.81 -17.39
CA LYS A 141 21.23 21.08 -18.11
C LYS A 141 21.62 22.20 -17.14
N GLU A 142 21.03 22.22 -15.95
CA GLU A 142 21.31 23.23 -14.95
C GLU A 142 22.64 22.97 -14.19
N ASP A 143 23.16 21.75 -14.20
CA ASP A 143 24.42 21.41 -13.55
C ASP A 143 25.61 21.76 -14.48
N PRO A 144 26.44 22.78 -14.13
CA PRO A 144 27.60 23.17 -14.96
C PRO A 144 28.60 22.04 -15.22
N LYS A 145 28.66 21.04 -14.30
CA LYS A 145 29.53 19.86 -14.45
C LYS A 145 29.01 18.87 -15.47
N MET A 146 27.74 18.94 -15.80
CA MET A 146 27.10 18.08 -16.78
C MET A 146 27.08 18.73 -18.17
N ALA A 147 26.91 20.05 -18.26
CA ALA A 147 26.79 20.80 -19.52
C ALA A 147 27.97 20.61 -20.47
N SER A 148 29.15 20.25 -19.97
CA SER A 148 30.37 20.02 -20.75
C SER A 148 30.57 18.56 -21.16
N LYS A 149 29.71 17.64 -20.77
CA LYS A 149 29.88 16.19 -21.02
C LYS A 149 29.33 15.78 -22.40
N PRO A 150 29.97 14.81 -23.07
CA PRO A 150 29.45 14.22 -24.30
C PRO A 150 28.06 13.60 -24.10
N GLU A 151 27.21 13.67 -25.11
CA GLU A 151 25.83 13.18 -25.10
C GLU A 151 25.74 11.69 -24.67
N ALA A 152 26.66 10.85 -25.15
CA ALA A 152 26.72 9.45 -24.75
C ALA A 152 26.98 9.23 -23.24
N VAL A 153 27.71 10.16 -22.61
CA VAL A 153 27.94 10.13 -21.15
C VAL A 153 26.69 10.59 -20.40
N LEU A 154 26.03 11.64 -20.91
CA LEU A 154 24.78 12.12 -20.37
C LEU A 154 23.68 11.05 -20.41
N ALA A 155 23.57 10.31 -21.52
CA ALA A 155 22.64 9.19 -21.64
C ALA A 155 22.87 8.09 -20.61
N LYS A 156 24.15 7.72 -20.35
CA LYS A 156 24.48 6.75 -19.29
C LYS A 156 24.14 7.24 -17.89
N ILE A 157 24.37 8.52 -17.62
CA ILE A 157 24.01 9.14 -16.33
C ILE A 157 22.49 9.16 -16.16
N ALA A 158 21.73 9.51 -17.20
CA ALA A 158 20.27 9.48 -17.19
C ALA A 158 19.74 8.07 -16.92
N ALA A 159 20.29 7.05 -17.61
CA ALA A 159 19.93 5.66 -17.37
C ALA A 159 20.24 5.21 -15.93
N GLY A 160 21.39 5.61 -15.37
CA GLY A 160 21.73 5.34 -13.97
C GLY A 160 20.79 6.02 -12.96
N LYS A 161 20.36 7.26 -13.24
CA LYS A 161 19.39 7.96 -12.41
C LYS A 161 17.99 7.32 -12.50
N MET A 162 17.58 6.88 -13.69
CA MET A 162 16.34 6.10 -13.84
C MET A 162 16.39 4.78 -13.07
N GLY A 163 17.52 4.06 -13.12
CA GLY A 163 17.72 2.87 -12.29
C GLY A 163 17.60 3.16 -10.79
N LYS A 164 18.04 4.34 -10.33
CA LYS A 164 17.84 4.77 -8.96
C LYS A 164 16.35 5.02 -8.65
N TYR A 165 15.64 5.69 -9.57
CA TYR A 165 14.20 5.91 -9.46
C TYR A 165 13.44 4.59 -9.28
N TYR A 166 13.74 3.57 -10.10
CA TYR A 166 13.12 2.25 -9.99
C TYR A 166 13.43 1.57 -8.65
N LYS A 167 14.69 1.62 -8.19
CA LYS A 167 15.07 1.10 -6.87
C LYS A 167 14.38 1.77 -5.69
N GLU A 168 13.96 3.02 -5.83
CA GLU A 168 13.24 3.74 -4.79
C GLU A 168 11.73 3.48 -4.86
N ASN A 169 11.15 3.32 -6.07
CA ASN A 169 9.71 3.31 -6.28
C ASN A 169 9.12 1.94 -6.64
N CYS A 170 9.92 0.98 -7.15
CA CYS A 170 9.45 -0.34 -7.53
C CYS A 170 9.77 -1.38 -6.45
N LEU A 171 8.75 -2.04 -5.92
CA LEU A 171 8.88 -2.99 -4.80
C LEU A 171 9.97 -4.03 -5.03
N VAL A 172 9.98 -4.68 -6.21
CA VAL A 172 10.90 -5.79 -6.49
C VAL A 172 12.36 -5.38 -6.56
N ASP A 173 12.63 -4.10 -6.90
CA ASP A 173 13.96 -3.53 -7.08
C ASP A 173 14.47 -2.77 -5.82
N GLN A 174 13.59 -2.56 -4.82
CA GLN A 174 13.99 -1.95 -3.56
C GLN A 174 14.97 -2.82 -2.79
N GLU A 175 15.94 -2.20 -2.14
CA GLU A 175 16.81 -2.89 -1.18
C GLU A 175 15.96 -3.44 -0.04
N PHE A 176 16.19 -4.71 0.30
CA PHE A 176 15.39 -5.40 1.31
C PHE A 176 15.77 -4.89 2.71
N VAL A 177 14.79 -4.37 3.44
CA VAL A 177 15.02 -3.69 4.75
C VAL A 177 15.55 -4.64 5.84
N ARG A 178 15.23 -5.94 5.76
CA ARG A 178 15.73 -6.96 6.70
C ARG A 178 17.06 -7.52 6.23
N SER A 179 18.09 -6.67 6.22
CA SER A 179 19.45 -7.06 5.82
C SER A 179 20.07 -8.14 6.71
N ASP A 180 19.48 -8.37 7.90
CA ASP A 180 19.78 -9.50 8.79
C ASP A 180 19.33 -10.85 8.23
N LEU A 181 18.30 -10.89 7.37
CA LEU A 181 17.79 -12.10 6.72
C LEU A 181 18.37 -12.28 5.31
N PHE A 182 18.50 -11.20 4.55
CA PHE A 182 18.97 -11.26 3.17
C PHE A 182 19.60 -9.92 2.76
N GLN A 183 20.77 -10.00 2.12
CA GLN A 183 21.45 -8.82 1.56
C GLN A 183 21.21 -8.78 0.05
N GLY A 184 20.41 -7.81 -0.40
CA GLY A 184 20.03 -7.61 -1.79
C GLY A 184 18.68 -6.94 -1.90
N ASP A 185 18.04 -7.07 -3.06
CA ASP A 185 16.71 -6.54 -3.33
C ASP A 185 15.59 -7.52 -2.94
N VAL A 186 14.37 -7.03 -2.94
CA VAL A 186 13.16 -7.82 -2.61
C VAL A 186 13.00 -9.01 -3.54
N LYS A 187 13.26 -8.84 -4.84
CA LYS A 187 13.22 -9.92 -5.84
C LYS A 187 14.20 -11.04 -5.50
N GLY A 188 15.43 -10.68 -5.14
CA GLY A 188 16.45 -11.64 -4.71
C GLY A 188 16.05 -12.39 -3.45
N TYR A 189 15.45 -11.69 -2.47
CA TYR A 189 14.93 -12.32 -1.25
C TYR A 189 13.84 -13.35 -1.57
N VAL A 190 12.82 -12.97 -2.37
CA VAL A 190 11.75 -13.89 -2.79
C VAL A 190 12.32 -15.09 -3.56
N ALA A 191 13.25 -14.85 -4.48
CA ALA A 191 13.91 -15.91 -5.24
C ALA A 191 14.72 -16.87 -4.34
N SER A 192 15.34 -16.38 -3.25
CA SER A 192 16.05 -17.23 -2.31
C SER A 192 15.13 -18.19 -1.58
N VAL A 193 13.96 -17.71 -1.12
CA VAL A 193 12.96 -18.56 -0.47
C VAL A 193 12.29 -19.51 -1.47
N ALA A 194 12.01 -19.04 -2.68
CA ALA A 194 11.49 -19.89 -3.77
C ALA A 194 12.40 -21.09 -4.05
N LYS A 195 13.71 -20.86 -4.07
CA LYS A 195 14.73 -21.92 -4.24
C LYS A 195 14.73 -22.87 -3.05
N GLU A 196 14.62 -22.39 -1.84
CA GLU A 196 14.55 -23.22 -0.62
C GLU A 196 13.31 -24.11 -0.61
N LEU A 197 12.17 -23.58 -1.03
CA LEU A 197 10.91 -24.32 -1.13
C LEU A 197 10.84 -25.23 -2.37
N GLY A 198 11.76 -25.08 -3.32
CA GLY A 198 11.79 -25.88 -4.56
C GLY A 198 10.63 -25.56 -5.52
N THR A 199 10.16 -24.33 -5.54
CA THR A 199 9.05 -23.85 -6.40
C THR A 199 9.37 -22.47 -6.98
N GLU A 200 8.65 -22.06 -8.02
CA GLU A 200 8.68 -20.66 -8.47
C GLU A 200 7.69 -19.82 -7.67
N ILE A 201 8.13 -18.64 -7.24
CA ILE A 201 7.30 -17.64 -6.55
C ILE A 201 7.53 -16.29 -7.24
N LYS A 202 6.43 -15.63 -7.59
CA LYS A 202 6.45 -14.28 -8.16
C LYS A 202 5.47 -13.40 -7.39
N LEU A 203 5.84 -12.14 -7.20
CA LEU A 203 4.92 -11.11 -6.74
C LEU A 203 4.00 -10.72 -7.90
N ASN A 204 2.69 -10.70 -7.69
CA ASN A 204 1.72 -10.32 -8.74
C ASN A 204 1.00 -8.99 -8.46
N GLY A 205 1.17 -8.43 -7.27
CA GLY A 205 0.61 -7.14 -6.92
C GLY A 205 0.65 -6.88 -5.42
N PHE A 206 0.33 -5.66 -5.04
CA PHE A 206 0.13 -5.30 -3.64
C PHE A 206 -0.89 -4.18 -3.50
N ILE A 207 -1.48 -4.11 -2.33
CA ILE A 207 -2.36 -3.01 -1.90
C ILE A 207 -1.81 -2.49 -0.59
N ARG A 208 -1.65 -1.18 -0.49
CA ARG A 208 -1.25 -0.49 0.73
C ARG A 208 -2.27 0.59 1.06
N MET A 209 -2.86 0.51 2.22
CA MET A 209 -3.75 1.54 2.76
C MET A 209 -3.14 2.17 4.00
N MET A 210 -3.09 3.48 4.02
CA MET A 210 -2.63 4.25 5.18
C MET A 210 -3.77 5.10 5.74
N LYS A 211 -3.82 5.20 7.06
CA LYS A 211 -4.76 6.06 7.75
C LYS A 211 -4.58 7.51 7.30
N GLY A 212 -5.66 8.12 6.84
CA GLY A 212 -5.65 9.50 6.33
C GLY A 212 -5.37 9.66 4.85
N ASP A 213 -5.01 8.60 4.12
CA ASP A 213 -4.81 8.67 2.67
C ASP A 213 -6.05 9.22 1.96
N GLY A 214 -5.84 10.20 1.06
CA GLY A 214 -6.88 10.83 0.25
C GLY A 214 -7.88 11.66 1.05
N LEU A 215 -7.56 12.02 2.29
CA LEU A 215 -8.27 13.05 3.05
C LEU A 215 -7.47 14.35 2.97
N GLU A 216 -8.17 15.46 2.67
CA GLU A 216 -7.57 16.79 2.80
C GLU A 216 -7.13 16.99 4.26
N LYS A 217 -5.86 17.30 4.47
CA LYS A 217 -5.39 17.72 5.78
C LYS A 217 -6.04 19.07 6.06
N ARG A 218 -6.90 19.15 7.09
CA ARG A 218 -7.27 20.46 7.65
C ARG A 218 -5.97 21.13 8.06
N GLU A 219 -5.66 22.24 7.43
CA GLU A 219 -4.67 23.18 7.99
C GLU A 219 -5.32 23.78 9.23
N GLU A 220 -5.06 23.17 10.38
CA GLU A 220 -5.40 23.75 11.67
C GLU A 220 -4.44 24.93 11.89
N ASN A 221 -4.87 26.11 11.45
CA ASN A 221 -4.16 27.33 11.79
C ASN A 221 -4.55 27.72 13.23
N PHE A 222 -3.92 27.03 14.16
CA PHE A 222 -4.17 27.18 15.59
C PHE A 222 -4.04 28.65 16.05
N ALA A 223 -3.19 29.43 15.37
CA ALA A 223 -3.05 30.86 15.63
C ALA A 223 -4.30 31.66 15.25
N GLU A 224 -4.97 31.32 14.13
CA GLU A 224 -6.24 31.96 13.73
C GLU A 224 -7.42 31.52 14.59
N GLU A 225 -7.47 30.26 15.04
CA GLU A 225 -8.51 29.80 15.96
C GLU A 225 -8.42 30.50 17.31
N ILE A 226 -7.22 30.66 17.86
CA ILE A 226 -6.97 31.41 19.11
C ILE A 226 -7.33 32.89 18.89
N ALA A 227 -6.91 33.50 17.77
CA ALA A 227 -7.24 34.89 17.49
C ALA A 227 -8.76 35.14 17.38
N LYS A 228 -9.51 34.19 16.81
CA LYS A 228 -10.98 34.27 16.75
C LYS A 228 -11.64 34.11 18.12
N GLN A 229 -11.07 33.29 19.01
CA GLN A 229 -11.59 33.12 20.37
C GLN A 229 -11.28 34.31 21.31
N ILE A 230 -10.20 35.04 21.05
CA ILE A 230 -9.81 36.22 21.85
C ILE A 230 -10.55 37.48 21.40
N ASN A 231 -10.93 37.57 20.13
CA ASN A 231 -11.55 38.77 19.53
C ASN A 231 -13.09 38.63 19.31
N GLY A 232 -13.71 37.56 19.75
CA GLY A 232 -15.17 37.34 19.74
C GLY A 232 -15.72 37.26 21.12
#